data_df236e912e6cac583afb368ef7ea6546
#
_entry.id   df236e912e6cac583afb368ef7ea6546
#
_cell.length_a   1.000
_cell.length_b   1.000
_cell.length_c   1.000
_cell.angle_alpha   90.00
_cell.angle_beta   90.00
_cell.angle_gamma   90.00
#
_symmetry.space_group_name_H-M   'P 1'
#
loop_
_entity.id
_entity.type
_entity.pdbx_description
1 polymer ?
#
loop_
_entity_poly.entity_id
_entity_poly.type
_entity_poly.pdbx_seq_one_letter_code
_entity_poly.pdbx_strand_id
1 'polypeptide(L)'
;MTSRHDAWIVLLALAAATGASYAQNRPGGNPLEALPPINPPQRPNVTVQVAPQELQVQALLARHLTPATFQVEGVKSIPFEEISRRFTPLVGQDITIGQLIEVANGVTKLYQDRGYALSFAFIPAQTFEGGVVRVTVVEGYVANVKITGRPGAMEAKVRAIAAHITDDHPLRRATFERYVNTFGLLPGVTVKANVPPPQNTDGATTLELDVQRKPFNVSMGLNTSNPGVQGLITATENGLTSLGEQLSISALYPKGPNNQTYVAFSGSVPIGSSGLMTRLDASHYRGNPTDNPGLPSYVQRTVINDKLGLSASYPLLLNNQHSVLGTVSGYASHNEDRYQNQINGASLGMRSQVRVLQMQLDYTNVQPTQVQKLSFNVAKAFDILGASKSADTNVPGAVATNPASITFVRTGATYVQTNQWPLKIGTTFQLTGQYSPDSLPTTEQITFGAQRFALGYQPGETSGDSGWGMSVELNRAFAPGYTYLKTITPYVAFDMARVYLHAGATSPNRLSSVGIGVRVSDSRFYNIDLSIAKPVGDAPVESAARNPRVNASFSYQLN
;
A
#
# COMPACT_ATOMS: atom_id res chain seq x y z
N MET A 1 27.84 -41.07 -6.37
CA MET A 1 27.08 -40.06 -7.12
C MET A 1 27.38 -38.70 -6.51
N THR A 2 28.43 -38.05 -6.98
CA THR A 2 28.82 -36.67 -6.60
C THR A 2 27.77 -35.72 -7.16
N SER A 3 27.13 -34.95 -6.28
CA SER A 3 26.07 -34.05 -6.68
C SER A 3 26.63 -32.94 -7.60
N ARG A 4 25.84 -32.50 -8.58
CA ARG A 4 26.22 -31.40 -9.49
C ARG A 4 26.56 -30.08 -8.77
N HIS A 5 26.33 -30.01 -7.46
CA HIS A 5 26.68 -28.87 -6.60
C HIS A 5 28.19 -28.78 -6.32
N ASP A 6 28.85 -29.93 -6.21
CA ASP A 6 30.29 -29.97 -5.93
C ASP A 6 31.12 -29.44 -7.09
N ALA A 7 30.62 -29.52 -8.33
CA ALA A 7 31.30 -29.06 -9.53
C ALA A 7 31.53 -27.53 -9.58
N TRP A 8 30.61 -26.73 -9.02
CA TRP A 8 30.75 -25.25 -9.02
C TRP A 8 31.66 -24.74 -7.89
N ILE A 9 31.68 -25.46 -6.79
CA ILE A 9 32.53 -25.21 -5.64
C ILE A 9 33.99 -25.50 -5.98
N VAL A 10 34.19 -26.58 -6.71
CA VAL A 10 35.49 -26.95 -7.27
C VAL A 10 35.98 -25.91 -8.28
N LEU A 11 35.06 -25.23 -9.02
CA LEU A 11 35.43 -24.18 -9.97
C LEU A 11 35.94 -22.89 -9.29
N LEU A 12 35.38 -22.46 -8.13
CA LEU A 12 35.94 -21.34 -7.37
C LEU A 12 37.29 -21.71 -6.67
N ALA A 13 37.46 -22.98 -6.33
CA ALA A 13 38.73 -23.52 -5.83
C ALA A 13 39.71 -23.88 -6.95
N LEU A 14 39.24 -24.32 -8.11
CA LEU A 14 39.99 -24.69 -9.32
C LEU A 14 40.20 -23.51 -10.30
N ALA A 15 39.42 -22.40 -10.21
CA ALA A 15 39.74 -21.18 -10.96
C ALA A 15 41.11 -20.58 -10.55
N ALA A 16 41.67 -21.06 -9.44
CA ALA A 16 43.07 -20.86 -9.11
C ALA A 16 44.03 -21.72 -9.96
N ALA A 17 43.54 -22.69 -10.74
CA ALA A 17 44.36 -23.68 -11.43
C ALA A 17 44.09 -23.83 -12.94
N THR A 18 42.93 -23.43 -13.44
CA THR A 18 42.59 -23.54 -14.87
C THR A 18 41.70 -22.39 -15.30
N GLY A 19 42.17 -21.59 -16.25
CA GLY A 19 41.52 -20.38 -16.76
C GLY A 19 40.21 -20.64 -17.54
N ALA A 20 39.18 -21.15 -16.90
CA ALA A 20 37.88 -21.29 -17.51
C ALA A 20 36.80 -20.66 -16.61
N SER A 21 36.33 -19.52 -17.04
CA SER A 21 35.35 -18.64 -16.43
C SER A 21 33.94 -19.22 -16.46
N TYR A 22 33.47 -19.77 -15.37
CA TYR A 22 32.03 -19.90 -15.12
C TYR A 22 31.72 -19.70 -13.64
N ALA A 23 32.21 -18.61 -13.04
CA ALA A 23 31.65 -18.11 -11.79
C ALA A 23 30.40 -17.28 -12.11
N GLN A 24 29.44 -17.91 -12.83
CA GLN A 24 28.19 -17.27 -13.18
C GLN A 24 27.12 -17.62 -12.20
N ASN A 25 26.67 -16.59 -11.55
CA ASN A 25 25.34 -16.44 -10.92
C ASN A 25 24.84 -17.61 -10.08
N ARG A 26 25.27 -17.65 -8.84
CA ARG A 26 24.35 -18.04 -7.78
C ARG A 26 23.64 -16.80 -7.30
N PRO A 27 22.32 -16.74 -7.44
CA PRO A 27 21.55 -15.69 -6.82
C PRO A 27 21.61 -15.91 -5.30
N GLY A 28 22.50 -15.22 -4.64
CA GLY A 28 22.26 -14.86 -3.27
C GLY A 28 21.06 -13.91 -3.31
N GLY A 29 19.96 -14.24 -2.62
CA GLY A 29 18.79 -13.41 -2.59
C GLY A 29 19.13 -11.95 -2.25
N ASN A 30 18.27 -11.03 -2.64
CA ASN A 30 18.41 -9.63 -2.26
C ASN A 30 18.28 -9.53 -0.73
N PRO A 31 19.35 -9.23 0.03
CA PRO A 31 19.29 -9.22 1.49
C PRO A 31 18.37 -8.13 2.05
N LEU A 32 18.01 -7.12 1.23
CA LEU A 32 17.04 -6.09 1.62
C LEU A 32 15.62 -6.66 1.75
N GLU A 33 15.31 -7.75 1.07
CA GLU A 33 14.01 -8.44 1.15
C GLU A 33 13.84 -9.24 2.47
N ALA A 34 14.94 -9.51 3.16
CA ALA A 34 14.94 -10.19 4.45
C ALA A 34 14.78 -9.23 5.64
N LEU A 35 14.72 -7.92 5.41
CA LEU A 35 14.52 -6.94 6.47
C LEU A 35 13.13 -7.11 7.11
N PRO A 36 12.99 -6.90 8.43
CA PRO A 36 11.71 -6.96 9.10
C PRO A 36 10.71 -5.98 8.48
N PRO A 37 9.42 -6.39 8.27
CA PRO A 37 8.43 -5.53 7.66
C PRO A 37 8.12 -4.32 8.54
N ILE A 38 8.09 -3.14 7.92
CA ILE A 38 7.56 -1.92 8.52
C ILE A 38 6.05 -1.95 8.28
N ASN A 39 5.24 -1.98 9.34
CA ASN A 39 3.79 -1.86 9.20
C ASN A 39 3.44 -0.44 8.72
N PRO A 40 2.85 -0.27 7.53
CA PRO A 40 2.39 1.04 7.10
C PRO A 40 1.27 1.51 8.03
N PRO A 41 1.15 2.82 8.29
CA PRO A 41 0.07 3.37 9.08
C PRO A 41 -1.29 3.02 8.46
N GLN A 42 -2.22 2.54 9.30
CA GLN A 42 -3.58 2.27 8.85
C GLN A 42 -4.24 3.58 8.41
N ARG A 43 -4.89 3.57 7.25
CA ARG A 43 -5.66 4.72 6.78
C ARG A 43 -6.83 4.96 7.72
N PRO A 44 -7.10 6.21 8.14
CA PRO A 44 -8.26 6.53 8.95
C PRO A 44 -9.55 6.27 8.15
N ASN A 45 -10.49 5.54 8.76
CA ASN A 45 -11.84 5.41 8.23
C ASN A 45 -12.59 6.73 8.47
N VAL A 46 -12.97 7.39 7.39
CA VAL A 46 -13.86 8.56 7.45
C VAL A 46 -15.30 8.05 7.45
N THR A 47 -16.01 8.23 8.56
CA THR A 47 -17.43 7.89 8.67
C THR A 47 -18.25 9.16 8.54
N VAL A 48 -19.08 9.27 7.51
CA VAL A 48 -20.07 10.32 7.37
C VAL A 48 -21.37 9.81 7.98
N GLN A 49 -21.81 10.40 9.09
CA GLN A 49 -23.13 10.13 9.68
C GLN A 49 -24.10 11.24 9.29
N VAL A 50 -25.16 10.88 8.58
CA VAL A 50 -26.36 11.73 8.41
C VAL A 50 -27.42 11.20 9.35
N ALA A 51 -27.81 11.97 10.36
CA ALA A 51 -28.86 11.60 11.31
C ALA A 51 -30.25 11.88 10.72
N PRO A 52 -31.19 10.92 10.75
CA PRO A 52 -32.60 11.18 10.40
C PRO A 52 -33.35 11.80 11.59
N GLN A 53 -34.16 12.82 11.29
CA GLN A 53 -35.16 13.35 12.26
C GLN A 53 -36.49 12.63 12.07
N GLU A 54 -36.96 11.94 13.12
CA GLU A 54 -38.33 11.46 13.21
C GLU A 54 -39.24 12.50 13.88
N LEU A 55 -40.34 12.82 13.24
CA LEU A 55 -41.33 13.74 13.77
C LEU A 55 -42.77 13.24 13.60
N GLN A 56 -43.62 13.59 14.56
CA GLN A 56 -45.08 13.40 14.64
C GLN A 56 -45.82 14.03 13.44
N VAL A 57 -45.97 13.33 12.31
CA VAL A 57 -46.45 13.92 11.05
C VAL A 57 -47.66 13.17 10.43
N GLN A 58 -48.06 12.01 10.95
CA GLN A 58 -49.05 11.17 10.27
C GLN A 58 -50.40 11.85 10.00
N ALA A 59 -50.92 12.70 10.91
CA ALA A 59 -52.19 13.40 10.72
C ALA A 59 -52.13 14.53 9.67
N LEU A 60 -50.97 15.17 9.49
CA LEU A 60 -50.74 16.18 8.46
C LEU A 60 -50.57 15.54 7.05
N LEU A 61 -49.94 14.39 6.98
CA LEU A 61 -49.66 13.67 5.71
C LEU A 61 -50.97 13.19 5.04
N ALA A 62 -52.03 12.94 5.82
CA ALA A 62 -53.32 12.48 5.34
C ALA A 62 -54.25 13.60 4.84
N ARG A 63 -53.88 14.88 4.98
CA ARG A 63 -54.70 15.98 4.49
C ARG A 63 -54.69 16.02 2.96
N HIS A 64 -55.86 16.25 2.36
CA HIS A 64 -56.06 16.35 0.93
C HIS A 64 -55.91 17.78 0.41
N LEU A 65 -55.43 17.93 -0.79
CA LEU A 65 -55.39 19.18 -1.55
C LEU A 65 -55.45 18.88 -3.06
N THR A 66 -55.97 19.85 -3.82
CA THR A 66 -56.02 19.79 -5.28
C THR A 66 -55.13 20.89 -5.86
N PRO A 67 -53.87 20.59 -6.25
CA PRO A 67 -52.95 21.57 -6.82
C PRO A 67 -53.46 22.09 -8.16
N ALA A 68 -53.58 23.41 -8.35
CA ALA A 68 -53.83 24.04 -9.63
C ALA A 68 -52.51 24.32 -10.40
N THR A 69 -51.46 24.67 -9.66
CA THR A 69 -50.13 24.96 -10.21
C THR A 69 -49.03 24.72 -9.19
N PHE A 70 -47.84 24.40 -9.69
CA PHE A 70 -46.62 24.26 -8.88
C PHE A 70 -45.62 25.40 -9.21
N GLN A 71 -45.20 26.10 -8.16
CA GLN A 71 -44.08 27.05 -8.21
C GLN A 71 -42.82 26.40 -7.66
N VAL A 72 -41.90 26.02 -8.53
CA VAL A 72 -40.63 25.39 -8.12
C VAL A 72 -39.55 26.46 -8.13
N GLU A 73 -38.90 26.66 -6.98
CA GLU A 73 -37.88 27.68 -6.77
C GLU A 73 -36.54 27.04 -6.38
N GLY A 74 -35.41 27.74 -6.65
CA GLY A 74 -34.07 27.36 -6.20
C GLY A 74 -33.32 26.40 -7.13
N VAL A 75 -33.89 26.02 -8.27
CA VAL A 75 -33.29 25.12 -9.26
C VAL A 75 -32.28 25.87 -10.11
N LYS A 76 -31.00 25.42 -10.14
CA LYS A 76 -29.92 25.99 -10.95
C LYS A 76 -29.11 24.95 -11.70
N SER A 77 -28.82 23.81 -11.09
CA SER A 77 -27.86 22.81 -11.59
C SER A 77 -28.49 21.68 -12.39
N ILE A 78 -29.80 21.49 -12.29
CA ILE A 78 -30.58 20.53 -13.08
C ILE A 78 -31.54 21.33 -13.97
N PRO A 79 -31.83 20.89 -15.23
CA PRO A 79 -32.82 21.57 -16.06
C PRO A 79 -34.18 21.64 -15.36
N PHE A 80 -34.77 22.86 -15.32
CA PHE A 80 -36.04 23.11 -14.64
C PHE A 80 -37.17 22.18 -15.13
N GLU A 81 -37.20 21.90 -16.41
CA GLU A 81 -38.22 21.03 -17.06
C GLU A 81 -38.16 19.60 -16.53
N GLU A 82 -37.00 19.10 -16.12
CA GLU A 82 -36.85 17.75 -15.60
C GLU A 82 -37.47 17.63 -14.18
N ILE A 83 -37.38 18.69 -13.42
CA ILE A 83 -37.96 18.77 -12.07
C ILE A 83 -39.47 19.03 -12.16
N SER A 84 -39.90 20.00 -12.96
CA SER A 84 -41.30 20.40 -13.09
C SER A 84 -42.17 19.26 -13.65
N ARG A 85 -41.65 18.47 -14.58
CA ARG A 85 -42.34 17.26 -15.09
C ARG A 85 -42.74 16.25 -14.02
N ARG A 86 -42.04 16.21 -12.89
CA ARG A 86 -42.38 15.30 -11.79
C ARG A 86 -43.63 15.71 -11.04
N PHE A 87 -43.93 16.99 -11.03
CA PHE A 87 -45.14 17.56 -10.38
C PHE A 87 -46.32 17.67 -11.34
N THR A 88 -46.11 17.71 -12.64
CA THR A 88 -47.15 17.83 -13.65
C THR A 88 -48.29 16.81 -13.50
N PRO A 89 -48.04 15.51 -13.19
CA PRO A 89 -49.14 14.53 -13.04
C PRO A 89 -50.06 14.81 -11.84
N LEU A 90 -49.63 15.64 -10.90
CA LEU A 90 -50.41 15.97 -9.67
C LEU A 90 -51.35 17.17 -9.92
N VAL A 91 -51.21 17.91 -11.01
CA VAL A 91 -52.06 19.09 -11.29
C VAL A 91 -53.50 18.66 -11.52
N GLY A 92 -54.44 19.27 -10.80
CA GLY A 92 -55.86 18.97 -10.90
C GLY A 92 -56.31 17.65 -10.23
N GLN A 93 -55.38 16.90 -9.62
CA GLN A 93 -55.72 15.66 -8.90
C GLN A 93 -55.96 15.94 -7.43
N ASP A 94 -56.88 15.19 -6.82
CA ASP A 94 -57.04 15.18 -5.35
C ASP A 94 -55.95 14.31 -4.74
N ILE A 95 -54.93 14.93 -4.15
CA ILE A 95 -53.77 14.26 -3.57
C ILE A 95 -53.62 14.54 -2.09
N THR A 96 -52.91 13.64 -1.40
CA THR A 96 -52.52 13.89 0.00
C THR A 96 -51.21 14.69 0.09
N ILE A 97 -50.97 15.39 1.19
CA ILE A 97 -49.67 16.03 1.47
C ILE A 97 -48.56 14.99 1.48
N GLY A 98 -48.83 13.75 1.91
CA GLY A 98 -47.90 12.65 1.86
C GLY A 98 -47.40 12.34 0.43
N GLN A 99 -48.32 12.26 -0.54
CA GLN A 99 -47.98 12.06 -1.95
C GLN A 99 -47.15 13.23 -2.53
N LEU A 100 -47.47 14.45 -2.13
CA LEU A 100 -46.72 15.63 -2.52
C LEU A 100 -45.29 15.60 -2.00
N ILE A 101 -45.08 15.22 -0.72
CA ILE A 101 -43.76 15.05 -0.11
C ILE A 101 -43.00 13.91 -0.76
N GLU A 102 -43.65 12.83 -1.15
CA GLU A 102 -43.02 11.71 -1.85
C GLU A 102 -42.45 12.16 -3.20
N VAL A 103 -43.15 12.98 -3.96
CA VAL A 103 -42.61 13.56 -5.21
C VAL A 103 -41.47 14.51 -4.93
N ALA A 104 -41.52 15.34 -3.88
CA ALA A 104 -40.39 16.19 -3.49
C ALA A 104 -39.17 15.37 -3.06
N ASN A 105 -39.37 14.25 -2.32
CA ASN A 105 -38.30 13.29 -2.03
C ASN A 105 -37.72 12.65 -3.30
N GLY A 106 -38.55 12.41 -4.31
CA GLY A 106 -38.12 11.96 -5.63
C GLY A 106 -37.21 12.97 -6.33
N VAL A 107 -37.44 14.29 -6.14
CA VAL A 107 -36.53 15.35 -6.62
C VAL A 107 -35.21 15.33 -5.81
N THR A 108 -35.29 15.19 -4.49
CA THR A 108 -34.08 15.03 -3.64
C THR A 108 -33.22 13.87 -4.14
N LYS A 109 -33.87 12.71 -4.39
CA LYS A 109 -33.17 11.55 -4.92
C LYS A 109 -32.53 11.83 -6.30
N LEU A 110 -33.21 12.57 -7.18
CA LEU A 110 -32.64 12.97 -8.47
C LEU A 110 -31.34 13.78 -8.29
N TYR A 111 -31.30 14.74 -7.37
CA TYR A 111 -30.08 15.49 -7.04
C TYR A 111 -28.98 14.57 -6.51
N GLN A 112 -29.31 13.67 -5.59
CA GLN A 112 -28.34 12.70 -5.04
C GLN A 112 -27.80 11.74 -6.10
N ASP A 113 -28.64 11.24 -6.99
CA ASP A 113 -28.26 10.37 -8.12
C ASP A 113 -27.36 11.11 -9.15
N ARG A 114 -27.56 12.46 -9.27
CA ARG A 114 -26.70 13.35 -10.06
C ARG A 114 -25.41 13.76 -9.30
N GLY A 115 -25.22 13.30 -8.07
CA GLY A 115 -24.02 13.52 -7.27
C GLY A 115 -24.06 14.76 -6.36
N TYR A 116 -25.19 15.45 -6.24
CA TYR A 116 -25.34 16.61 -5.34
C TYR A 116 -25.86 16.19 -3.96
N ALA A 117 -24.95 15.67 -3.12
CA ALA A 117 -25.30 15.00 -1.86
C ALA A 117 -25.95 15.90 -0.80
N LEU A 118 -25.73 17.22 -0.85
CA LEU A 118 -26.28 18.21 0.08
C LEU A 118 -27.55 18.89 -0.44
N SER A 119 -27.98 18.59 -1.66
CA SER A 119 -29.13 19.22 -2.30
C SER A 119 -30.40 18.41 -2.04
N PHE A 120 -31.48 19.10 -1.73
CA PHE A 120 -32.78 18.50 -1.43
C PHE A 120 -33.94 19.41 -1.83
N ALA A 121 -35.12 18.82 -2.00
CA ALA A 121 -36.35 19.53 -2.22
C ALA A 121 -37.29 19.34 -1.02
N PHE A 122 -38.02 20.36 -0.66
CA PHE A 122 -39.04 20.28 0.41
C PHE A 122 -40.21 21.18 0.10
N ILE A 123 -41.31 20.93 0.81
CA ILE A 123 -42.52 21.73 0.78
C ILE A 123 -42.49 22.66 1.99
N PRO A 124 -42.28 23.98 1.81
CA PRO A 124 -42.32 24.91 2.94
C PRO A 124 -43.71 24.97 3.59
N ALA A 125 -43.76 25.37 4.86
CA ALA A 125 -45.02 25.65 5.51
C ALA A 125 -45.75 26.77 4.72
N GLN A 126 -46.96 26.46 4.22
CA GLN A 126 -47.70 27.36 3.36
C GLN A 126 -49.22 27.12 3.49
N THR A 127 -50.02 28.13 3.12
CA THR A 127 -51.45 27.96 2.85
C THR A 127 -51.57 27.57 1.36
N PHE A 128 -52.46 26.60 1.06
CA PHE A 128 -52.68 26.13 -0.32
C PHE A 128 -53.81 26.94 -1.00
N GLU A 129 -53.84 28.26 -0.75
CA GLU A 129 -54.83 29.15 -1.33
C GLU A 129 -54.73 29.20 -2.85
N GLY A 130 -55.87 29.10 -3.54
CA GLY A 130 -55.92 29.09 -4.98
C GLY A 130 -55.28 27.86 -5.65
N GLY A 131 -54.97 26.79 -4.87
CA GLY A 131 -54.33 25.59 -5.40
C GLY A 131 -52.86 25.79 -5.80
N VAL A 132 -52.23 26.88 -5.38
CA VAL A 132 -50.80 27.11 -5.64
C VAL A 132 -49.95 26.37 -4.64
N VAL A 133 -49.04 25.51 -5.12
CA VAL A 133 -48.12 24.75 -4.28
C VAL A 133 -46.67 25.21 -4.58
N ARG A 134 -46.02 25.75 -3.55
CA ARG A 134 -44.59 26.09 -3.63
C ARG A 134 -43.73 24.89 -3.27
N VAL A 135 -42.75 24.63 -4.07
CA VAL A 135 -41.72 23.62 -3.86
C VAL A 135 -40.37 24.33 -3.84
N THR A 136 -39.64 24.21 -2.75
CA THR A 136 -38.33 24.82 -2.64
C THR A 136 -37.25 23.75 -2.81
N VAL A 137 -36.35 23.98 -3.76
CA VAL A 137 -35.13 23.22 -3.95
C VAL A 137 -33.98 23.98 -3.32
N VAL A 138 -33.22 23.30 -2.49
CA VAL A 138 -32.02 23.83 -1.86
C VAL A 138 -30.81 23.14 -2.47
N GLU A 139 -29.99 23.88 -3.21
CA GLU A 139 -28.72 23.39 -3.73
C GLU A 139 -27.62 23.67 -2.72
N GLY A 140 -27.27 22.62 -1.94
CA GLY A 140 -26.37 22.76 -0.79
C GLY A 140 -24.91 22.92 -1.16
N TYR A 141 -24.20 23.78 -0.44
CA TYR A 141 -22.75 24.01 -0.57
C TYR A 141 -22.11 24.31 0.80
N VAL A 142 -20.79 24.16 0.87
CA VAL A 142 -20.02 24.51 2.08
C VAL A 142 -19.60 25.96 2.03
N ALA A 143 -20.15 26.81 2.89
CA ALA A 143 -19.81 28.22 2.99
C ALA A 143 -18.63 28.49 3.93
N ASN A 144 -18.48 27.68 4.98
CA ASN A 144 -17.48 27.88 6.02
C ASN A 144 -16.77 26.58 6.38
N VAL A 145 -15.53 26.69 6.86
CA VAL A 145 -14.72 25.57 7.39
C VAL A 145 -14.36 25.86 8.85
N LYS A 146 -14.79 24.98 9.74
CA LYS A 146 -14.46 25.01 11.17
C LYS A 146 -13.47 23.89 11.46
N ILE A 147 -12.24 24.26 11.83
CA ILE A 147 -11.19 23.32 12.21
C ILE A 147 -11.13 23.26 13.73
N THR A 148 -11.18 22.06 14.29
CA THR A 148 -11.09 21.75 15.71
C THR A 148 -10.00 20.71 15.97
N GLY A 149 -9.72 20.39 17.24
CA GLY A 149 -8.70 19.44 17.59
C GLY A 149 -7.29 20.06 17.72
N ARG A 150 -6.28 19.40 17.15
CA ARG A 150 -4.87 19.83 17.29
C ARG A 150 -4.16 19.86 15.93
N PRO A 151 -4.54 20.74 15.00
CA PRO A 151 -3.93 20.81 13.68
C PRO A 151 -2.46 21.26 13.70
N GLY A 152 -2.07 22.14 14.65
CA GLY A 152 -0.71 22.69 14.75
C GLY A 152 -0.23 23.31 13.43
N ALA A 153 1.02 23.05 13.03
CA ALA A 153 1.60 23.57 11.80
C ALA A 153 0.87 23.14 10.52
N MET A 154 0.06 22.05 10.59
CA MET A 154 -0.67 21.52 9.44
C MET A 154 -1.97 22.27 9.12
N GLU A 155 -2.42 23.22 9.96
CA GLU A 155 -3.69 23.91 9.77
C GLU A 155 -3.81 24.58 8.41
N ALA A 156 -2.76 25.27 7.98
CA ALA A 156 -2.74 25.94 6.68
C ALA A 156 -2.93 24.95 5.52
N LYS A 157 -2.29 23.78 5.59
CA LYS A 157 -2.41 22.73 4.59
C LYS A 157 -3.81 22.10 4.59
N VAL A 158 -4.38 21.82 5.77
CA VAL A 158 -5.75 21.33 5.91
C VAL A 158 -6.75 22.35 5.34
N ARG A 159 -6.58 23.64 5.64
CA ARG A 159 -7.43 24.72 5.11
C ARG A 159 -7.33 24.84 3.58
N ALA A 160 -6.13 24.71 3.02
CA ALA A 160 -5.91 24.74 1.57
C ALA A 160 -6.58 23.56 0.83
N ILE A 161 -6.61 22.37 1.44
CA ILE A 161 -7.34 21.23 0.89
C ILE A 161 -8.86 21.46 1.01
N ALA A 162 -9.33 21.98 2.15
CA ALA A 162 -10.75 22.26 2.38
C ALA A 162 -11.30 23.33 1.42
N ALA A 163 -10.47 24.26 0.94
CA ALA A 163 -10.86 25.28 -0.02
C ALA A 163 -11.46 24.69 -1.31
N HIS A 164 -10.96 23.55 -1.77
CA HIS A 164 -11.56 22.88 -2.94
C HIS A 164 -13.00 22.38 -2.69
N ILE A 165 -13.37 22.13 -1.44
CA ILE A 165 -14.73 21.75 -1.07
C ILE A 165 -15.62 23.00 -1.00
N THR A 166 -15.09 24.12 -0.48
CA THR A 166 -15.83 25.38 -0.42
C THR A 166 -16.02 26.04 -1.79
N ASP A 167 -15.14 25.77 -2.75
CA ASP A 167 -15.21 26.34 -4.10
C ASP A 167 -16.22 25.61 -5.02
N ASP A 168 -16.74 24.44 -4.61
CA ASP A 168 -17.68 23.63 -5.41
C ASP A 168 -19.14 23.94 -5.04
N HIS A 169 -19.82 24.72 -5.88
CA HIS A 169 -21.17 25.22 -5.67
C HIS A 169 -22.13 24.81 -6.81
N PRO A 170 -23.15 23.98 -6.55
CA PRO A 170 -23.43 23.20 -5.33
C PRO A 170 -22.42 22.05 -5.17
N LEU A 171 -22.21 21.61 -3.92
CA LEU A 171 -21.20 20.61 -3.60
C LEU A 171 -21.49 19.27 -4.26
N ARG A 172 -20.56 18.79 -5.08
CA ARG A 172 -20.59 17.47 -5.69
C ARG A 172 -20.00 16.42 -4.75
N ARG A 173 -20.63 15.29 -4.68
CA ARG A 173 -20.16 14.13 -3.90
C ARG A 173 -18.74 13.72 -4.31
N ALA A 174 -18.43 13.72 -5.60
CA ALA A 174 -17.10 13.39 -6.10
C ALA A 174 -16.01 14.33 -5.59
N THR A 175 -16.28 15.65 -5.55
CA THR A 175 -15.38 16.66 -4.99
C THR A 175 -15.19 16.44 -3.49
N PHE A 176 -16.29 16.26 -2.76
CA PHE A 176 -16.25 16.01 -1.32
C PHE A 176 -15.43 14.76 -0.99
N GLU A 177 -15.76 13.60 -1.59
CA GLU A 177 -15.05 12.35 -1.35
C GLU A 177 -13.56 12.47 -1.69
N ARG A 178 -13.22 13.11 -2.84
CA ARG A 178 -11.84 13.31 -3.25
C ARG A 178 -11.03 14.06 -2.19
N TYR A 179 -11.50 15.22 -1.76
CA TYR A 179 -10.72 16.07 -0.87
C TYR A 179 -10.77 15.62 0.60
N VAL A 180 -11.84 14.99 1.04
CA VAL A 180 -11.88 14.32 2.35
C VAL A 180 -10.85 13.18 2.39
N ASN A 181 -10.75 12.36 1.34
CA ASN A 181 -9.73 11.32 1.26
C ASN A 181 -8.31 11.90 1.07
N THR A 182 -8.17 13.09 0.48
CA THR A 182 -6.87 13.77 0.36
C THR A 182 -6.30 14.15 1.73
N PHE A 183 -7.13 14.50 2.73
CA PHE A 183 -6.64 14.67 4.11
C PHE A 183 -5.94 13.42 4.65
N GLY A 184 -6.41 12.22 4.27
CA GLY A 184 -5.80 10.95 4.66
C GLY A 184 -4.43 10.67 4.04
N LEU A 185 -4.00 11.48 3.06
CA LEU A 185 -2.66 11.43 2.48
C LEU A 185 -1.65 12.28 3.25
N LEU A 186 -2.11 13.16 4.15
CA LEU A 186 -1.23 14.00 4.95
C LEU A 186 -0.51 13.17 6.01
N PRO A 187 0.83 13.25 6.11
CA PRO A 187 1.60 12.49 7.07
C PRO A 187 1.22 12.77 8.53
N GLY A 188 0.99 11.72 9.30
CA GLY A 188 0.70 11.82 10.73
C GLY A 188 -0.58 12.59 11.09
N VAL A 189 -1.44 12.87 10.13
CA VAL A 189 -2.70 13.60 10.34
C VAL A 189 -3.88 12.66 10.19
N THR A 190 -4.81 12.74 11.12
CA THR A 190 -6.13 12.10 11.03
C THR A 190 -7.19 13.18 11.08
N VAL A 191 -8.06 13.22 10.09
CA VAL A 191 -9.15 14.18 9.98
C VAL A 191 -10.48 13.46 10.00
N LYS A 192 -11.38 13.86 10.90
CA LYS A 192 -12.80 13.47 10.85
C LYS A 192 -13.56 14.65 10.27
N ALA A 193 -14.18 14.44 9.13
CA ALA A 193 -14.98 15.45 8.44
C ALA A 193 -16.47 15.19 8.70
N ASN A 194 -17.19 16.24 9.07
CA ASN A 194 -18.64 16.25 9.23
C ASN A 194 -19.24 17.42 8.46
N VAL A 195 -20.25 17.17 7.65
CA VAL A 195 -21.00 18.19 6.93
C VAL A 195 -22.48 18.01 7.24
N PRO A 196 -23.05 18.79 8.14
CA PRO A 196 -24.50 18.77 8.38
C PRO A 196 -25.25 19.28 7.14
N PRO A 197 -26.48 18.79 6.90
CA PRO A 197 -27.32 19.33 5.84
C PRO A 197 -27.58 20.82 6.06
N PRO A 198 -27.74 21.63 4.97
CA PRO A 198 -28.13 23.03 5.09
C PRO A 198 -29.42 23.18 5.89
N GLN A 199 -29.44 24.16 6.80
CA GLN A 199 -30.62 24.47 7.61
C GLN A 199 -31.42 25.65 7.05
N ASN A 200 -30.83 26.42 6.14
CA ASN A 200 -31.43 27.57 5.50
C ASN A 200 -31.66 27.31 4.00
N THR A 201 -32.55 28.09 3.41
CA THR A 201 -32.90 27.98 1.98
C THR A 201 -31.83 28.50 1.03
N ASP A 202 -30.81 29.19 1.55
CA ASP A 202 -29.64 29.64 0.78
C ASP A 202 -28.69 28.49 0.43
N GLY A 203 -28.84 27.32 1.10
CA GLY A 203 -28.03 26.13 0.86
C GLY A 203 -26.66 26.12 1.56
N ALA A 204 -26.35 27.15 2.35
CA ALA A 204 -25.08 27.25 3.05
C ALA A 204 -24.98 26.27 4.23
N THR A 205 -23.83 25.58 4.35
CA THR A 205 -23.50 24.76 5.52
C THR A 205 -22.04 24.95 5.93
N THR A 206 -21.65 24.37 7.06
CA THR A 206 -20.28 24.42 7.58
C THR A 206 -19.65 23.03 7.55
N LEU A 207 -18.46 22.92 6.95
CA LEU A 207 -17.62 21.75 7.06
C LEU A 207 -16.87 21.79 8.39
N GLU A 208 -17.14 20.81 9.24
CA GLU A 208 -16.45 20.62 10.52
C GLU A 208 -15.34 19.58 10.36
N LEU A 209 -14.10 19.96 10.69
CA LEU A 209 -12.91 19.11 10.60
C LEU A 209 -12.32 18.96 12.02
N ASP A 210 -12.41 17.76 12.60
CA ASP A 210 -11.65 17.42 13.82
C ASP A 210 -10.30 16.82 13.41
N VAL A 211 -9.23 17.55 13.67
CA VAL A 211 -7.87 17.25 13.23
C VAL A 211 -7.05 16.76 14.41
N GLN A 212 -6.56 15.53 14.32
CA GLN A 212 -5.63 14.94 15.28
C GLN A 212 -4.28 14.70 14.63
N ARG A 213 -3.20 15.01 15.34
CA ARG A 213 -1.83 14.84 14.85
C ARG A 213 -1.07 13.84 15.69
N LYS A 214 -0.21 13.09 15.00
CA LYS A 214 0.81 12.22 15.56
C LYS A 214 2.18 12.67 15.04
N PRO A 215 2.81 13.66 15.68
CA PRO A 215 4.02 14.29 15.15
C PRO A 215 5.22 13.35 15.13
N PHE A 216 5.29 12.39 16.04
CA PHE A 216 6.38 11.42 16.12
C PHE A 216 5.83 10.01 16.21
N ASN A 217 6.56 9.09 15.62
CA ASN A 217 6.31 7.66 15.73
C ASN A 217 7.64 6.91 15.77
N VAL A 218 7.76 5.94 16.65
CA VAL A 218 8.87 4.98 16.65
C VAL A 218 8.28 3.59 16.51
N SER A 219 8.75 2.85 15.52
CA SER A 219 8.35 1.47 15.29
C SER A 219 9.55 0.54 15.29
N MET A 220 9.35 -0.69 15.73
CA MET A 220 10.34 -1.75 15.71
C MET A 220 9.73 -3.02 15.14
N GLY A 221 10.42 -3.64 14.20
CA GLY A 221 10.10 -4.97 13.69
C GLY A 221 11.22 -5.93 14.08
N LEU A 222 10.88 -7.11 14.59
CA LEU A 222 11.82 -8.20 14.84
C LEU A 222 11.46 -9.40 13.99
N ASN A 223 12.45 -10.08 13.47
CA ASN A 223 12.30 -11.30 12.68
C ASN A 223 13.34 -12.34 13.12
N THR A 224 12.89 -13.58 13.26
CA THR A 224 13.75 -14.72 13.58
C THR A 224 13.85 -15.73 12.44
N SER A 225 13.33 -15.39 11.24
CA SER A 225 13.31 -16.30 10.09
C SER A 225 14.70 -16.50 9.44
N ASN A 226 15.64 -15.61 9.69
CA ASN A 226 17.05 -15.78 9.34
C ASN A 226 17.81 -16.43 10.50
N PRO A 227 18.99 -17.01 10.27
CA PRO A 227 19.84 -17.43 11.39
C PRO A 227 20.12 -16.23 12.30
N GLY A 228 19.56 -16.30 13.53
CA GLY A 228 19.61 -15.23 14.52
C GLY A 228 18.46 -14.21 14.43
N VAL A 229 18.40 -13.37 15.45
CA VAL A 229 17.38 -12.33 15.57
C VAL A 229 17.85 -11.08 14.84
N GLN A 230 16.98 -10.53 14.01
CA GLN A 230 17.19 -9.23 13.35
C GLN A 230 16.07 -8.28 13.72
N GLY A 231 16.40 -7.02 13.96
CA GLY A 231 15.44 -5.97 14.25
C GLY A 231 15.64 -4.76 13.35
N LEU A 232 14.54 -4.18 12.88
CA LEU A 232 14.53 -2.91 12.19
C LEU A 232 13.82 -1.88 13.08
N ILE A 233 14.53 -0.82 13.43
CA ILE A 233 13.98 0.31 14.20
C ILE A 233 13.80 1.48 13.24
N THR A 234 12.62 2.08 13.25
CA THR A 234 12.31 3.25 12.44
C THR A 234 11.76 4.35 13.32
N ALA A 235 12.38 5.51 13.28
CA ALA A 235 11.86 6.75 13.85
C ALA A 235 11.30 7.63 12.73
N THR A 236 10.09 8.14 12.92
CA THR A 236 9.38 8.96 11.94
C THR A 236 8.91 10.25 12.60
N GLU A 237 9.16 11.34 11.96
CA GLU A 237 8.62 12.68 12.22
C GLU A 237 7.55 12.99 11.17
N ASN A 238 6.46 13.67 11.57
CA ASN A 238 5.34 14.01 10.70
C ASN A 238 4.90 15.46 10.89
N GLY A 239 5.08 16.30 9.88
CA GLY A 239 4.51 17.64 9.76
C GLY A 239 4.86 18.58 10.91
N LEU A 240 6.10 18.64 11.35
CA LEU A 240 6.53 19.63 12.33
C LEU A 240 6.47 21.05 11.75
N THR A 241 6.64 21.19 10.45
CA THR A 241 6.52 22.48 9.76
C THR A 241 5.20 22.57 8.98
N SER A 242 4.93 23.74 8.43
CA SER A 242 3.77 24.01 7.56
C SER A 242 3.88 23.33 6.18
N LEU A 243 5.03 22.75 5.83
CA LEU A 243 5.22 21.98 4.60
C LEU A 243 4.46 20.63 4.66
N GLY A 244 4.22 20.11 5.87
CA GLY A 244 3.56 18.84 6.07
C GLY A 244 4.45 17.64 5.70
N GLU A 245 5.72 17.79 5.90
CA GLU A 245 6.76 16.80 5.61
C GLU A 245 6.62 15.56 6.50
N GLN A 246 7.19 14.46 6.01
CA GLN A 246 7.48 13.28 6.81
C GLN A 246 8.95 12.94 6.61
N LEU A 247 9.67 12.79 7.71
CA LEU A 247 11.06 12.34 7.71
C LEU A 247 11.14 11.04 8.49
N SER A 248 11.83 10.05 7.94
CA SER A 248 12.02 8.76 8.59
C SER A 248 13.48 8.33 8.48
N ILE A 249 13.99 7.78 9.57
CA ILE A 249 15.27 7.10 9.60
C ILE A 249 15.06 5.67 10.11
N SER A 250 15.66 4.70 9.43
CA SER A 250 15.60 3.29 9.80
C SER A 250 16.99 2.73 9.96
N ALA A 251 17.17 1.88 10.97
CA ALA A 251 18.43 1.18 11.19
C ALA A 251 18.18 -0.25 11.66
N LEU A 252 19.05 -1.17 11.21
CA LEU A 252 19.04 -2.58 11.62
C LEU A 252 19.79 -2.73 12.95
N TYR A 253 19.12 -3.33 13.95
CA TYR A 253 19.72 -3.67 15.25
C TYR A 253 18.90 -4.80 15.94
N PRO A 254 19.54 -5.88 16.42
CA PRO A 254 20.95 -6.25 16.27
C PRO A 254 21.32 -6.58 14.82
N LYS A 255 22.62 -6.58 14.50
CA LYS A 255 23.17 -6.85 13.17
C LYS A 255 22.97 -8.29 12.69
N GLY A 256 22.62 -9.19 13.61
CA GLY A 256 22.52 -10.61 13.33
C GLY A 256 23.86 -11.30 13.05
N PRO A 257 23.86 -12.61 12.80
CA PRO A 257 25.08 -13.39 12.58
C PRO A 257 25.81 -13.04 11.29
N ASN A 258 25.12 -12.47 10.30
CA ASN A 258 25.68 -12.06 9.01
C ASN A 258 26.33 -10.66 9.04
N ASN A 259 26.55 -10.11 10.23
CA ASN A 259 27.14 -8.78 10.46
C ASN A 259 26.52 -7.70 9.57
N GLN A 260 25.20 -7.72 9.44
CA GLN A 260 24.46 -6.82 8.56
C GLN A 260 24.39 -5.42 9.15
N THR A 261 24.62 -4.44 8.30
CA THR A 261 24.38 -3.02 8.61
C THR A 261 23.37 -2.52 7.57
N TYR A 262 22.30 -1.91 8.03
CA TYR A 262 21.35 -1.23 7.18
C TYR A 262 20.96 0.09 7.82
N VAL A 263 21.04 1.15 7.02
CA VAL A 263 20.53 2.48 7.38
C VAL A 263 19.76 3.00 6.19
N ALA A 264 18.58 3.56 6.43
CA ALA A 264 17.79 4.20 5.41
C ALA A 264 17.23 5.53 5.92
N PHE A 265 17.16 6.48 5.01
CA PHE A 265 16.51 7.77 5.18
C PHE A 265 15.40 7.89 4.14
N SER A 266 14.28 8.46 4.54
CA SER A 266 13.18 8.79 3.64
C SER A 266 12.57 10.12 4.05
N GLY A 267 12.43 11.02 3.08
CA GLY A 267 11.77 12.32 3.27
C GLY A 267 10.67 12.49 2.25
N SER A 268 9.44 12.85 2.66
CA SER A 268 8.35 13.16 1.75
C SER A 268 7.68 14.47 2.09
N VAL A 269 7.20 15.17 1.05
CA VAL A 269 6.52 16.46 1.19
C VAL A 269 5.31 16.51 0.27
N PRO A 270 4.11 16.82 0.80
CA PRO A 270 2.93 17.09 -0.01
C PRO A 270 3.05 18.44 -0.72
N ILE A 271 2.95 18.45 -2.04
CA ILE A 271 3.02 19.64 -2.89
C ILE A 271 1.61 20.13 -3.21
N GLY A 272 1.33 21.41 -2.91
CA GLY A 272 -0.01 21.98 -3.11
C GLY A 272 -1.07 21.35 -2.22
N SER A 273 -2.31 21.27 -2.71
CA SER A 273 -3.50 20.79 -1.99
C SER A 273 -4.28 19.70 -2.73
N SER A 274 -3.78 19.25 -3.90
CA SER A 274 -4.45 18.26 -4.76
C SER A 274 -4.04 16.80 -4.50
N GLY A 275 -3.10 16.57 -3.52
CA GLY A 275 -2.61 15.24 -3.16
C GLY A 275 -1.31 14.81 -3.86
N LEU A 276 -0.62 15.71 -4.58
CA LEU A 276 0.72 15.44 -5.11
C LEU A 276 1.69 15.28 -3.94
N MET A 277 2.44 14.18 -3.92
CA MET A 277 3.46 13.87 -2.93
C MET A 277 4.80 13.67 -3.62
N THR A 278 5.84 14.34 -3.17
CA THR A 278 7.22 14.06 -3.58
C THR A 278 7.96 13.32 -2.47
N ARG A 279 8.89 12.44 -2.82
CA ARG A 279 9.65 11.65 -1.85
C ARG A 279 11.07 11.43 -2.32
N LEU A 280 12.01 11.58 -1.39
CA LEU A 280 13.42 11.25 -1.51
C LEU A 280 13.72 10.05 -0.60
N ASP A 281 14.37 9.04 -1.14
CA ASP A 281 14.82 7.85 -0.40
C ASP A 281 16.32 7.66 -0.59
N ALA A 282 17.03 7.36 0.50
CA ALA A 282 18.43 6.97 0.49
C ALA A 282 18.62 5.76 1.39
N SER A 283 19.40 4.76 0.97
CA SER A 283 19.70 3.60 1.81
C SER A 283 21.10 3.08 1.55
N HIS A 284 21.70 2.54 2.60
CA HIS A 284 22.96 1.82 2.60
C HIS A 284 22.79 0.47 3.28
N TYR A 285 23.19 -0.58 2.61
CA TYR A 285 23.26 -1.93 3.15
C TYR A 285 24.65 -2.51 2.98
N ARG A 286 25.18 -3.18 4.00
CA ARG A 286 26.37 -4.01 3.95
C ARG A 286 26.17 -5.24 4.82
N GLY A 287 26.54 -6.42 4.32
CA GLY A 287 26.45 -7.65 5.09
C GLY A 287 27.33 -8.77 4.52
N ASN A 288 27.52 -9.79 5.32
CA ASN A 288 28.24 -11.01 4.98
C ASN A 288 27.26 -12.19 5.03
N PRO A 289 26.34 -12.33 4.06
CA PRO A 289 25.35 -13.39 4.11
C PRO A 289 26.02 -14.76 4.05
N THR A 290 25.69 -15.61 5.01
CA THR A 290 26.17 -17.01 5.12
C THR A 290 25.12 -18.00 4.63
N ASP A 291 24.02 -17.47 4.10
CA ASP A 291 22.83 -18.17 3.65
C ASP A 291 22.98 -18.89 2.29
N ASN A 292 24.19 -18.99 1.78
CA ASN A 292 24.49 -19.77 0.58
C ASN A 292 25.25 -21.05 0.95
N PRO A 293 24.56 -22.14 1.35
CA PRO A 293 25.21 -23.40 1.73
C PRO A 293 25.96 -24.09 0.59
N GLY A 294 25.83 -23.57 -0.63
CA GLY A 294 26.67 -24.02 -1.74
C GLY A 294 28.01 -23.33 -1.83
N LEU A 295 28.32 -22.35 -0.98
CA LEU A 295 29.66 -21.81 -0.83
C LEU A 295 30.41 -22.59 0.27
N PRO A 296 31.68 -22.98 0.05
CA PRO A 296 32.51 -23.51 1.12
C PRO A 296 32.57 -22.53 2.29
N SER A 297 32.66 -23.04 3.52
CA SER A 297 32.75 -22.22 4.72
C SER A 297 33.98 -21.26 4.73
N TYR A 298 34.98 -21.55 3.92
CA TYR A 298 36.16 -20.71 3.73
C TYR A 298 35.99 -19.62 2.65
N VAL A 299 34.84 -19.52 2.00
CA VAL A 299 34.52 -18.43 1.05
C VAL A 299 33.55 -17.46 1.74
N GLN A 300 34.05 -16.29 2.02
CA GLN A 300 33.23 -15.20 2.55
C GLN A 300 32.60 -14.40 1.41
N ARG A 301 31.30 -14.21 1.48
CA ARG A 301 30.56 -13.28 0.62
C ARG A 301 30.37 -11.95 1.34
N THR A 302 30.58 -10.85 0.65
CA THR A 302 30.25 -9.50 1.13
C THR A 302 29.35 -8.85 0.10
N VAL A 303 28.22 -8.31 0.56
CA VAL A 303 27.27 -7.59 -0.29
C VAL A 303 27.21 -6.14 0.18
N ILE A 304 27.29 -5.21 -0.75
CA ILE A 304 27.06 -3.77 -0.51
C ILE A 304 25.98 -3.31 -1.48
N ASN A 305 25.01 -2.57 -0.96
CA ASN A 305 23.97 -1.96 -1.78
C ASN A 305 23.70 -0.53 -1.30
N ASP A 306 23.90 0.44 -2.20
CA ASP A 306 23.56 1.85 -2.01
C ASP A 306 22.46 2.23 -2.99
N LYS A 307 21.42 2.92 -2.52
CA LYS A 307 20.33 3.40 -3.34
C LYS A 307 19.97 4.84 -2.99
N LEU A 308 19.78 5.66 -4.01
CA LEU A 308 19.25 7.00 -3.91
C LEU A 308 18.12 7.14 -4.93
N GLY A 309 16.94 7.56 -4.49
CA GLY A 309 15.76 7.66 -5.33
C GLY A 309 14.94 8.91 -5.06
N LEU A 310 14.33 9.45 -6.11
CA LEU A 310 13.35 10.52 -6.06
C LEU A 310 12.07 10.04 -6.73
N SER A 311 10.92 10.28 -6.10
CA SER A 311 9.62 9.91 -6.66
C SER A 311 8.60 11.04 -6.51
N ALA A 312 7.61 11.01 -7.39
CA ALA A 312 6.41 11.84 -7.31
C ALA A 312 5.20 10.94 -7.50
N SER A 313 4.22 11.04 -6.60
CA SER A 313 2.97 10.29 -6.64
C SER A 313 1.78 11.22 -6.63
N TYR A 314 0.75 10.86 -7.42
CA TYR A 314 -0.48 11.64 -7.55
C TYR A 314 -1.70 10.74 -7.58
N PRO A 315 -2.76 11.04 -6.77
CA PRO A 315 -4.01 10.29 -6.80
C PRO A 315 -4.82 10.67 -8.05
N LEU A 316 -4.81 9.78 -9.07
CA LEU A 316 -5.57 9.95 -10.30
C LEU A 316 -7.09 9.80 -10.04
N LEU A 317 -7.45 8.85 -9.20
CA LEU A 317 -8.81 8.63 -8.68
C LEU A 317 -8.72 8.46 -7.16
N LEU A 318 -9.59 9.14 -6.44
CA LEU A 318 -9.63 9.05 -4.98
C LEU A 318 -11.05 9.29 -4.48
N ASN A 319 -11.73 8.24 -4.09
CA ASN A 319 -13.03 8.28 -3.44
C ASN A 319 -13.12 7.24 -2.31
N ASN A 320 -14.27 7.05 -1.71
CA ASN A 320 -14.44 6.15 -0.55
C ASN A 320 -14.23 4.67 -0.88
N GLN A 321 -14.48 4.25 -2.12
CA GLN A 321 -14.35 2.85 -2.53
C GLN A 321 -13.11 2.60 -3.36
N HIS A 322 -12.77 3.52 -4.27
CA HIS A 322 -11.72 3.34 -5.26
C HIS A 322 -10.61 4.36 -5.08
N SER A 323 -9.38 3.92 -5.16
CA SER A 323 -8.23 4.80 -5.31
C SER A 323 -7.30 4.27 -6.40
N VAL A 324 -6.83 5.19 -7.26
CA VAL A 324 -5.76 4.95 -8.24
C VAL A 324 -4.65 5.94 -7.97
N LEU A 325 -3.49 5.45 -7.60
CA LEU A 325 -2.29 6.25 -7.35
C LEU A 325 -1.29 6.01 -8.47
N GLY A 326 -0.91 7.04 -9.19
CA GLY A 326 0.19 7.02 -10.15
C GLY A 326 1.47 7.49 -9.48
N THR A 327 2.57 6.77 -9.67
CA THR A 327 3.90 7.14 -9.17
C THR A 327 4.93 7.07 -10.29
N VAL A 328 5.74 8.10 -10.41
CA VAL A 328 6.95 8.12 -11.25
C VAL A 328 8.15 8.27 -10.33
N SER A 329 9.13 7.41 -10.51
CA SER A 329 10.36 7.42 -9.71
C SER A 329 11.60 7.26 -10.57
N GLY A 330 12.65 8.02 -10.25
CA GLY A 330 13.99 7.83 -10.76
C GLY A 330 14.92 7.42 -9.64
N TYR A 331 15.76 6.43 -9.85
CA TYR A 331 16.76 6.04 -8.84
C TYR A 331 18.10 5.62 -9.43
N ALA A 332 19.13 5.84 -8.63
CA ALA A 332 20.46 5.32 -8.82
C ALA A 332 20.72 4.21 -7.80
N SER A 333 21.25 3.08 -8.23
CA SER A 333 21.65 2.00 -7.33
C SER A 333 23.07 1.57 -7.65
N HIS A 334 23.86 1.33 -6.59
CA HIS A 334 25.19 0.73 -6.65
C HIS A 334 25.13 -0.61 -5.91
N ASN A 335 25.53 -1.69 -6.59
CA ASN A 335 25.57 -3.03 -6.04
C ASN A 335 26.99 -3.57 -6.17
N GLU A 336 27.53 -4.08 -5.09
CA GLU A 336 28.78 -4.84 -5.09
C GLU A 336 28.56 -6.19 -4.43
N ASP A 337 28.96 -7.26 -5.10
CA ASP A 337 28.96 -8.64 -4.63
C ASP A 337 30.37 -9.17 -4.70
N ARG A 338 31.01 -9.39 -3.56
CA ARG A 338 32.40 -9.81 -3.46
C ARG A 338 32.50 -11.16 -2.76
N TYR A 339 33.21 -12.09 -3.39
CA TYR A 339 33.55 -13.41 -2.86
C TYR A 339 35.03 -13.47 -2.58
N GLN A 340 35.43 -13.90 -1.39
CA GLN A 340 36.83 -14.03 -0.99
C GLN A 340 37.08 -15.38 -0.34
N ASN A 341 38.00 -16.12 -0.88
CA ASN A 341 38.48 -17.34 -0.27
C ASN A 341 39.45 -16.99 0.86
N GLN A 342 39.10 -17.35 2.08
CA GLN A 342 39.86 -17.02 3.29
C GLN A 342 41.14 -17.87 3.46
N ILE A 343 41.28 -18.98 2.69
CA ILE A 343 42.46 -19.85 2.75
C ILE A 343 43.60 -19.34 1.85
N ASN A 344 43.27 -19.00 0.60
CA ASN A 344 44.27 -18.65 -0.40
C ASN A 344 44.18 -17.19 -0.88
N GLY A 345 43.25 -16.41 -0.37
CA GLY A 345 43.05 -15.00 -0.72
C GLY A 345 42.47 -14.75 -2.11
N ALA A 346 42.09 -15.80 -2.86
CA ALA A 346 41.45 -15.63 -4.18
C ALA A 346 40.12 -14.86 -4.02
N SER A 347 39.88 -13.92 -4.94
CA SER A 347 38.69 -13.07 -4.87
C SER A 347 38.03 -12.88 -6.23
N LEU A 348 36.72 -12.72 -6.20
CA LEU A 348 35.86 -12.32 -7.31
C LEU A 348 34.97 -11.19 -6.86
N GLY A 349 35.04 -10.06 -7.54
CA GLY A 349 34.15 -8.92 -7.33
C GLY A 349 33.26 -8.69 -8.55
N MET A 350 31.99 -8.42 -8.32
CA MET A 350 31.01 -7.99 -9.34
C MET A 350 30.37 -6.70 -8.90
N ARG A 351 30.38 -5.68 -9.73
CA ARG A 351 29.79 -4.37 -9.46
C ARG A 351 28.80 -4.00 -10.54
N SER A 352 27.72 -3.40 -10.17
CA SER A 352 26.71 -2.84 -11.08
C SER A 352 26.23 -1.51 -10.57
N GLN A 353 26.28 -0.49 -11.41
CA GLN A 353 25.69 0.83 -11.15
C GLN A 353 24.61 1.07 -12.18
N VAL A 354 23.37 1.21 -11.74
CA VAL A 354 22.21 1.38 -12.61
C VAL A 354 21.50 2.70 -12.36
N ARG A 355 20.87 3.22 -13.41
CA ARG A 355 20.03 4.43 -13.39
C ARG A 355 18.69 4.06 -13.98
N VAL A 356 17.67 4.07 -13.15
CA VAL A 356 16.36 3.48 -13.47
C VAL A 356 15.27 4.53 -13.37
N LEU A 357 14.42 4.59 -14.38
CA LEU A 357 13.14 5.26 -14.36
C LEU A 357 12.04 4.19 -14.21
N GLN A 358 11.15 4.38 -13.24
CA GLN A 358 10.03 3.47 -12.98
C GLN A 358 8.73 4.23 -12.94
N MET A 359 7.70 3.67 -13.56
CA MET A 359 6.31 4.09 -13.45
C MET A 359 5.53 3.00 -12.73
N GLN A 360 4.63 3.40 -11.84
CA GLN A 360 3.79 2.49 -11.08
C GLN A 360 2.37 3.00 -10.99
N LEU A 361 1.41 2.10 -11.06
CA LEU A 361 0.00 2.33 -10.82
C LEU A 361 -0.48 1.40 -9.71
N ASP A 362 -1.04 1.98 -8.66
CA ASP A 362 -1.64 1.26 -7.55
C ASP A 362 -3.14 1.50 -7.53
N TYR A 363 -3.92 0.45 -7.71
CA TYR A 363 -5.36 0.46 -7.59
C TYR A 363 -5.78 -0.22 -6.29
N THR A 364 -6.69 0.41 -5.55
CA THR A 364 -7.32 -0.17 -4.37
C THR A 364 -8.84 -0.03 -4.49
N ASN A 365 -9.55 -1.13 -4.26
CA ASN A 365 -11.00 -1.18 -4.12
C ASN A 365 -11.34 -1.68 -2.72
N VAL A 366 -12.12 -0.87 -1.98
CA VAL A 366 -12.54 -1.17 -0.61
C VAL A 366 -14.06 -1.31 -0.58
N GLN A 367 -14.52 -2.51 -0.27
CA GLN A 367 -15.93 -2.82 -0.04
C GLN A 367 -16.12 -3.31 1.41
N PRO A 368 -17.33 -3.33 1.97
CA PRO A 368 -17.54 -3.70 3.36
C PRO A 368 -16.98 -5.07 3.77
N THR A 369 -16.97 -6.02 2.84
CA THR A 369 -16.52 -7.40 3.07
C THR A 369 -15.31 -7.81 2.22
N GLN A 370 -14.80 -6.92 1.37
CA GLN A 370 -13.72 -7.23 0.44
C GLN A 370 -12.78 -6.04 0.26
N VAL A 371 -11.49 -6.30 0.27
CA VAL A 371 -10.46 -5.34 -0.15
C VAL A 371 -9.63 -5.96 -1.26
N GLN A 372 -9.51 -5.25 -2.38
CA GLN A 372 -8.68 -5.61 -3.52
C GLN A 372 -7.60 -4.55 -3.72
N LYS A 373 -6.37 -5.01 -3.95
CA LYS A 373 -5.24 -4.14 -4.29
C LYS A 373 -4.54 -4.73 -5.50
N LEU A 374 -4.29 -3.89 -6.49
CA LEU A 374 -3.51 -4.22 -7.68
C LEU A 374 -2.42 -3.17 -7.83
N SER A 375 -1.18 -3.63 -7.93
CA SER A 375 -0.03 -2.80 -8.25
C SER A 375 0.57 -3.29 -9.57
N PHE A 376 0.86 -2.36 -10.47
CA PHE A 376 1.55 -2.64 -11.73
C PHE A 376 2.70 -1.66 -11.88
N ASN A 377 3.88 -2.13 -12.27
CA ASN A 377 5.03 -1.27 -12.51
C ASN A 377 5.81 -1.67 -13.77
N VAL A 378 6.43 -0.67 -14.37
CA VAL A 378 7.39 -0.81 -15.47
C VAL A 378 8.61 0.00 -15.12
N ALA A 379 9.78 -0.62 -15.21
CA ALA A 379 11.07 0.00 -14.96
C ALA A 379 11.99 -0.15 -16.18
N LYS A 380 12.70 0.92 -16.52
CA LYS A 380 13.72 0.95 -17.57
C LYS A 380 15.00 1.51 -17.02
N ALA A 381 16.08 0.75 -17.16
CA ALA A 381 17.42 1.24 -16.87
C ALA A 381 18.04 1.88 -18.11
N PHE A 382 18.88 2.90 -17.88
CA PHE A 382 19.53 3.70 -18.92
C PHE A 382 21.03 3.76 -18.67
N ASP A 383 21.79 3.71 -19.75
CA ASP A 383 23.24 3.92 -19.72
C ASP A 383 23.57 5.43 -19.74
N ILE A 384 23.31 6.09 -18.62
CA ILE A 384 23.51 7.52 -18.40
C ILE A 384 24.10 7.77 -17.00
N LEU A 385 24.60 8.96 -16.75
CA LEU A 385 25.04 9.44 -15.43
C LEU A 385 26.00 8.47 -14.71
N GLY A 386 26.95 7.85 -15.46
CA GLY A 386 27.92 6.92 -14.92
C GLY A 386 27.37 5.52 -14.59
N ALA A 387 26.30 5.08 -15.27
CA ALA A 387 25.88 3.69 -15.23
C ALA A 387 27.05 2.82 -15.74
N SER A 388 27.31 1.71 -15.04
CA SER A 388 28.48 0.86 -15.39
C SER A 388 28.30 -0.53 -14.78
N LYS A 389 29.02 -1.49 -15.36
CA LYS A 389 29.24 -2.80 -14.76
C LYS A 389 30.70 -3.20 -14.87
N SER A 390 31.19 -3.89 -13.87
CA SER A 390 32.55 -4.44 -13.88
C SER A 390 32.57 -5.77 -13.13
N ALA A 391 33.57 -6.55 -13.44
CA ALA A 391 33.99 -7.69 -12.64
C ALA A 391 35.50 -7.68 -12.52
N ASP A 392 36.03 -8.05 -11.37
CA ASP A 392 37.44 -8.17 -11.07
C ASP A 392 37.73 -9.48 -10.34
N THR A 393 38.94 -10.00 -10.58
CA THR A 393 39.48 -11.14 -9.87
C THR A 393 40.99 -10.98 -9.71
N ASN A 394 41.53 -11.45 -8.59
CA ASN A 394 42.99 -11.48 -8.36
C ASN A 394 43.62 -12.83 -8.74
N VAL A 395 42.84 -13.75 -9.35
CA VAL A 395 43.35 -15.05 -9.78
C VAL A 395 44.09 -14.89 -11.10
N PRO A 396 45.40 -15.19 -11.17
CA PRO A 396 46.19 -15.05 -12.40
C PRO A 396 45.60 -15.85 -13.54
N GLY A 397 45.45 -15.23 -14.71
CA GLY A 397 44.93 -15.85 -15.92
C GLY A 397 43.41 -16.07 -15.96
N ALA A 398 42.68 -15.74 -14.90
CA ALA A 398 41.23 -15.81 -14.90
C ALA A 398 40.62 -14.50 -15.43
N VAL A 399 39.54 -14.60 -16.20
CA VAL A 399 38.73 -13.48 -16.66
C VAL A 399 37.39 -13.47 -15.92
N ALA A 400 37.13 -12.41 -15.16
CA ALA A 400 35.86 -12.21 -14.51
C ALA A 400 34.89 -11.47 -15.42
N THR A 401 33.62 -11.88 -15.43
CA THR A 401 32.54 -11.22 -16.19
C THR A 401 31.33 -10.95 -15.30
N ASN A 402 30.71 -9.80 -15.49
CA ASN A 402 29.44 -9.47 -14.85
C ASN A 402 28.32 -9.59 -15.90
N PRO A 403 27.42 -10.58 -15.77
CA PRO A 403 26.36 -10.80 -16.76
C PRO A 403 25.21 -9.81 -16.65
N ALA A 404 25.10 -9.04 -15.55
CA ALA A 404 24.00 -8.11 -15.34
C ALA A 404 23.91 -7.06 -16.44
N SER A 405 22.71 -6.78 -16.93
CA SER A 405 22.43 -5.68 -17.86
C SER A 405 22.29 -4.36 -17.07
N ILE A 406 22.90 -3.29 -17.59
CA ILE A 406 22.71 -1.92 -17.08
C ILE A 406 21.64 -1.14 -17.84
N THR A 407 21.04 -1.76 -18.86
CA THR A 407 20.00 -1.16 -19.72
C THR A 407 18.73 -2.01 -19.76
N PHE A 408 18.44 -2.73 -18.71
CA PHE A 408 17.32 -3.66 -18.63
C PHE A 408 15.94 -3.00 -18.72
N VAL A 409 14.95 -3.80 -19.10
CA VAL A 409 13.51 -3.54 -18.91
C VAL A 409 12.95 -4.57 -17.94
N ARG A 410 12.14 -4.11 -17.01
CA ARG A 410 11.46 -4.95 -16.03
C ARG A 410 10.01 -4.51 -15.86
N THR A 411 9.10 -5.47 -15.86
CA THR A 411 7.70 -5.26 -15.53
C THR A 411 7.31 -6.10 -14.33
N GLY A 412 6.45 -5.57 -13.49
CA GLY A 412 5.98 -6.27 -12.29
C GLY A 412 4.50 -6.01 -12.03
N ALA A 413 3.83 -7.01 -11.46
CA ALA A 413 2.46 -6.87 -11.01
C ALA A 413 2.26 -7.62 -9.69
N THR A 414 1.43 -7.05 -8.81
CA THR A 414 1.02 -7.70 -7.56
C THR A 414 -0.48 -7.49 -7.36
N TYR A 415 -1.19 -8.57 -7.07
CA TYR A 415 -2.61 -8.57 -6.73
C TYR A 415 -2.80 -9.14 -5.33
N VAL A 416 -3.58 -8.46 -4.50
CA VAL A 416 -3.97 -8.93 -3.17
C VAL A 416 -5.47 -8.75 -3.02
N GLN A 417 -6.17 -9.82 -2.63
CA GLN A 417 -7.58 -9.79 -2.29
C GLN A 417 -7.79 -10.38 -0.91
N THR A 418 -8.44 -9.62 -0.04
CA THR A 418 -8.86 -10.05 1.29
C THR A 418 -10.38 -10.03 1.35
N ASN A 419 -11.00 -11.13 1.78
CA ASN A 419 -12.45 -11.22 1.97
C ASN A 419 -12.77 -11.52 3.43
N GLN A 420 -13.87 -10.95 3.90
CA GLN A 420 -14.47 -11.24 5.21
C GLN A 420 -15.78 -11.99 4.98
N TRP A 421 -15.85 -13.22 5.48
CA TRP A 421 -17.01 -14.09 5.40
C TRP A 421 -17.79 -14.08 6.72
N PRO A 422 -19.03 -14.59 6.76
CA PRO A 422 -19.73 -14.85 8.02
C PRO A 422 -18.86 -15.64 9.01
N LEU A 423 -19.21 -15.59 10.31
CA LEU A 423 -18.49 -16.24 11.41
C LEU A 423 -17.05 -15.72 11.62
N LYS A 424 -16.72 -14.51 11.12
CA LYS A 424 -15.38 -13.89 11.20
C LYS A 424 -14.29 -14.71 10.51
N ILE A 425 -14.66 -15.47 9.48
CA ILE A 425 -13.70 -16.17 8.62
C ILE A 425 -13.14 -15.15 7.62
N GLY A 426 -11.84 -15.12 7.48
CA GLY A 426 -11.13 -14.31 6.48
C GLY A 426 -10.43 -15.20 5.46
N THR A 427 -10.39 -14.76 4.21
CA THR A 427 -9.52 -15.36 3.19
C THR A 427 -8.65 -14.28 2.57
N THR A 428 -7.37 -14.59 2.37
CA THR A 428 -6.44 -13.71 1.65
C THR A 428 -5.84 -14.48 0.49
N PHE A 429 -5.97 -13.94 -0.70
CA PHE A 429 -5.29 -14.39 -1.90
C PHE A 429 -4.25 -13.34 -2.31
N GLN A 430 -3.05 -13.77 -2.61
CA GLN A 430 -1.99 -12.91 -3.09
C GLN A 430 -1.29 -13.56 -4.28
N LEU A 431 -1.03 -12.75 -5.31
CA LEU A 431 -0.28 -13.11 -6.51
C LEU A 431 0.70 -12.01 -6.83
N THR A 432 1.95 -12.36 -7.12
CA THR A 432 2.96 -11.42 -7.61
C THR A 432 3.69 -12.03 -8.79
N GLY A 433 4.16 -11.19 -9.69
CA GLY A 433 4.97 -11.61 -10.82
C GLY A 433 5.89 -10.50 -11.30
N GLN A 434 7.01 -10.90 -11.83
CA GLN A 434 7.98 -10.04 -12.51
C GLN A 434 8.41 -10.71 -13.81
N TYR A 435 8.58 -9.90 -14.83
CA TYR A 435 9.17 -10.31 -16.10
C TYR A 435 10.25 -9.33 -16.55
N SER A 436 11.37 -9.87 -16.97
CA SER A 436 12.43 -9.12 -17.65
C SER A 436 13.00 -9.97 -18.78
N PRO A 437 13.21 -9.43 -19.98
CA PRO A 437 13.96 -10.11 -21.04
C PRO A 437 15.49 -10.06 -20.82
N ASP A 438 15.94 -9.29 -19.83
CA ASP A 438 17.36 -9.02 -19.56
C ASP A 438 17.82 -9.76 -18.30
N SER A 439 19.13 -10.07 -18.23
CA SER A 439 19.75 -10.50 -16.97
C SER A 439 19.85 -9.30 -16.02
N LEU A 440 19.20 -9.37 -14.89
CA LEU A 440 19.08 -8.26 -13.93
C LEU A 440 20.23 -8.28 -12.91
N PRO A 441 20.67 -7.09 -12.43
CA PRO A 441 21.43 -7.01 -11.19
C PRO A 441 20.67 -7.67 -10.04
N THR A 442 21.36 -8.26 -9.08
CA THR A 442 20.76 -9.05 -7.96
C THR A 442 19.68 -8.29 -7.21
N THR A 443 19.84 -6.97 -7.02
CA THR A 443 18.86 -6.10 -6.33
C THR A 443 17.62 -5.78 -7.16
N GLU A 444 17.63 -6.09 -8.46
CA GLU A 444 16.50 -5.89 -9.36
C GLU A 444 15.74 -7.21 -9.65
N GLN A 445 16.29 -8.34 -9.19
CA GLN A 445 15.67 -9.66 -9.34
C GLN A 445 14.49 -9.83 -8.38
N ILE A 446 13.48 -10.58 -8.81
CA ILE A 446 12.40 -11.02 -7.92
C ILE A 446 12.92 -12.14 -7.02
N THR A 447 12.61 -12.05 -5.73
CA THR A 447 13.13 -12.96 -4.70
C THR A 447 11.97 -13.56 -3.91
N PHE A 448 12.07 -14.84 -3.58
CA PHE A 448 11.08 -15.58 -2.79
C PHE A 448 11.73 -16.36 -1.64
N GLY A 449 10.93 -16.63 -0.61
CA GLY A 449 11.28 -17.34 0.62
C GLY A 449 10.72 -16.67 1.86
N ALA A 450 10.44 -17.45 2.90
CA ALA A 450 9.84 -17.02 4.16
C ALA A 450 8.56 -16.19 3.98
N GLN A 451 8.50 -15.02 4.58
CA GLN A 451 7.31 -14.17 4.59
C GLN A 451 6.88 -13.65 3.21
N ARG A 452 7.76 -13.76 2.20
CA ARG A 452 7.45 -13.37 0.83
C ARG A 452 7.25 -14.60 -0.04
N PHE A 453 6.15 -15.29 0.18
CA PHE A 453 5.81 -16.60 -0.39
C PHE A 453 6.82 -17.68 0.01
N ALA A 454 6.35 -18.89 0.18
CA ALA A 454 7.14 -20.05 0.60
C ALA A 454 7.62 -19.98 2.06
N LEU A 455 6.66 -19.90 3.01
CA LEU A 455 6.90 -19.84 4.47
C LEU A 455 7.82 -20.94 5.01
N GLY A 456 7.88 -22.11 4.35
CA GLY A 456 8.72 -23.23 4.76
C GLY A 456 10.21 -23.06 4.41
N TYR A 457 10.58 -21.99 3.71
CA TYR A 457 11.95 -21.72 3.25
C TYR A 457 12.54 -20.51 3.96
N GLN A 458 13.86 -20.34 3.89
CA GLN A 458 14.49 -19.15 4.45
C GLN A 458 14.21 -17.88 3.60
N PRO A 459 14.33 -16.67 4.18
CA PRO A 459 14.28 -15.43 3.40
C PRO A 459 15.34 -15.43 2.29
N GLY A 460 14.93 -15.05 1.08
CA GLY A 460 15.86 -14.99 -0.04
C GLY A 460 16.30 -16.35 -0.60
N GLU A 461 15.53 -17.41 -0.32
CA GLU A 461 15.84 -18.80 -0.75
C GLU A 461 16.15 -18.90 -2.24
N THR A 462 15.41 -18.14 -3.07
CA THR A 462 15.62 -18.11 -4.51
C THR A 462 15.32 -16.75 -5.09
N SER A 463 16.05 -16.38 -6.14
CA SER A 463 15.81 -15.16 -6.92
C SER A 463 15.98 -15.40 -8.41
N GLY A 464 15.37 -14.53 -9.24
CA GLY A 464 15.46 -14.65 -10.69
C GLY A 464 15.14 -13.36 -11.41
N ASP A 465 15.50 -13.29 -12.69
CA ASP A 465 15.19 -12.15 -13.56
C ASP A 465 13.69 -12.04 -13.80
N SER A 466 13.05 -13.19 -13.92
CA SER A 466 11.60 -13.34 -14.02
C SER A 466 11.11 -14.35 -12.98
N GLY A 467 9.85 -14.24 -12.57
CA GLY A 467 9.27 -15.16 -11.62
C GLY A 467 7.87 -14.78 -11.20
N TRP A 468 7.22 -15.69 -10.48
CA TRP A 468 5.91 -15.45 -9.90
C TRP A 468 5.76 -16.20 -8.58
N GLY A 469 4.92 -15.66 -7.71
CA GLY A 469 4.55 -16.28 -6.43
C GLY A 469 3.08 -16.09 -6.14
N MET A 470 2.48 -17.09 -5.49
CA MET A 470 1.07 -17.13 -5.11
C MET A 470 0.95 -17.59 -3.66
N SER A 471 0.02 -17.01 -2.92
CA SER A 471 -0.33 -17.43 -1.57
C SER A 471 -1.84 -17.40 -1.37
N VAL A 472 -2.35 -18.39 -0.65
CA VAL A 472 -3.73 -18.49 -0.18
C VAL A 472 -3.72 -18.71 1.31
N GLU A 473 -4.42 -17.87 2.05
CA GLU A 473 -4.58 -17.97 3.50
C GLU A 473 -6.06 -18.03 3.86
N LEU A 474 -6.39 -18.94 4.76
CA LEU A 474 -7.67 -19.00 5.47
C LEU A 474 -7.42 -18.71 6.94
N ASN A 475 -8.13 -17.75 7.50
CA ASN A 475 -7.99 -17.34 8.89
C ASN A 475 -9.33 -17.14 9.58
N ARG A 476 -9.31 -17.08 10.91
CA ARG A 476 -10.48 -16.72 11.71
C ARG A 476 -10.08 -15.83 12.86
N ALA A 477 -10.69 -14.65 12.93
CA ALA A 477 -10.41 -13.69 13.98
C ALA A 477 -11.29 -13.92 15.22
N PHE A 478 -10.65 -14.03 16.38
CA PHE A 478 -11.28 -14.08 17.70
C PHE A 478 -10.97 -12.80 18.47
N ALA A 479 -11.95 -12.25 19.17
CA ALA A 479 -11.82 -11.06 20.01
C ALA A 479 -12.03 -11.45 21.48
N PRO A 480 -10.97 -11.80 22.22
CA PRO A 480 -11.09 -12.29 23.60
C PRO A 480 -11.50 -11.18 24.60
N GLY A 481 -11.44 -9.89 24.21
CA GLY A 481 -11.95 -8.77 25.02
C GLY A 481 -10.95 -8.22 26.06
N TYR A 482 -9.74 -8.75 26.14
CA TYR A 482 -8.74 -8.24 27.08
C TYR A 482 -8.13 -6.91 26.62
N THR A 483 -7.66 -6.10 27.56
CA THR A 483 -7.10 -4.76 27.28
C THR A 483 -5.89 -4.82 26.36
N TYR A 484 -4.97 -5.76 26.61
CA TYR A 484 -3.74 -5.92 25.84
C TYR A 484 -3.77 -7.09 24.84
N LEU A 485 -4.94 -7.73 24.64
CA LEU A 485 -5.12 -8.82 23.71
C LEU A 485 -6.49 -8.65 23.04
N LYS A 486 -6.51 -7.92 21.93
CA LYS A 486 -7.74 -7.60 21.22
C LYS A 486 -8.11 -8.64 20.17
N THR A 487 -7.09 -9.23 19.54
CA THR A 487 -7.31 -10.21 18.47
C THR A 487 -6.36 -11.39 18.60
N ILE A 488 -6.91 -12.58 18.38
CA ILE A 488 -6.16 -13.81 18.14
C ILE A 488 -6.67 -14.35 16.80
N THR A 489 -5.77 -14.53 15.84
CA THR A 489 -6.13 -14.94 14.49
C THR A 489 -5.30 -16.15 14.06
N PRO A 490 -5.74 -17.38 14.38
CA PRO A 490 -5.17 -18.58 13.78
C PRO A 490 -5.41 -18.59 12.27
N TYR A 491 -4.45 -19.17 11.53
CA TYR A 491 -4.53 -19.28 10.08
C TYR A 491 -3.87 -20.55 9.57
N VAL A 492 -4.28 -20.94 8.38
CA VAL A 492 -3.61 -21.92 7.54
C VAL A 492 -3.24 -21.23 6.23
N ALA A 493 -2.07 -21.54 5.70
CA ALA A 493 -1.58 -20.94 4.46
C ALA A 493 -0.98 -22.02 3.56
N PHE A 494 -1.20 -21.83 2.26
CA PHE A 494 -0.50 -22.51 1.18
C PHE A 494 0.13 -21.46 0.29
N ASP A 495 1.39 -21.65 -0.03
CA ASP A 495 2.10 -20.76 -0.92
C ASP A 495 3.00 -21.52 -1.90
N MET A 496 3.25 -20.89 -3.04
CA MET A 496 4.14 -21.38 -4.07
C MET A 496 4.80 -20.23 -4.82
N ALA A 497 6.02 -20.48 -5.30
CA ALA A 497 6.75 -19.53 -6.11
C ALA A 497 7.66 -20.26 -7.12
N ARG A 498 7.95 -19.57 -8.23
CA ARG A 498 8.88 -20.04 -9.24
C ARG A 498 9.67 -18.89 -9.82
N VAL A 499 10.96 -19.14 -10.06
CA VAL A 499 11.86 -18.15 -10.67
C VAL A 499 12.53 -18.70 -11.92
N TYR A 500 12.98 -17.78 -12.76
CA TYR A 500 13.69 -18.04 -14.01
C TYR A 500 14.86 -17.07 -14.12
N LEU A 501 16.02 -17.57 -14.56
CA LEU A 501 17.22 -16.80 -14.87
C LEU A 501 17.54 -16.90 -16.36
N HIS A 502 17.99 -15.80 -16.95
CA HIS A 502 18.52 -15.80 -18.32
C HIS A 502 19.94 -16.37 -18.37
N ALA A 503 20.74 -16.08 -17.35
CA ALA A 503 22.12 -16.57 -17.26
C ALA A 503 22.25 -17.54 -16.10
N GLY A 504 22.48 -18.83 -16.41
CA GLY A 504 22.64 -19.88 -15.42
C GLY A 504 21.32 -20.55 -15.02
N ALA A 505 21.41 -21.41 -14.02
CA ALA A 505 20.28 -22.11 -13.41
C ALA A 505 20.27 -21.87 -11.90
N THR A 506 19.10 -21.69 -11.35
CA THR A 506 18.92 -21.63 -9.89
C THR A 506 18.34 -22.93 -9.39
N SER A 507 18.78 -23.39 -8.23
CA SER A 507 18.21 -24.51 -7.49
C SER A 507 18.28 -24.18 -6.00
N PRO A 508 17.14 -24.15 -5.30
CA PRO A 508 15.78 -24.46 -5.76
C PRO A 508 15.21 -23.38 -6.69
N ASN A 509 14.31 -23.74 -7.61
CA ASN A 509 13.57 -22.80 -8.45
C ASN A 509 12.06 -22.91 -8.33
N ARG A 510 11.56 -23.93 -7.65
CA ARG A 510 10.15 -24.18 -7.35
C ARG A 510 9.98 -24.30 -5.85
N LEU A 511 9.49 -23.25 -5.24
CA LEU A 511 9.17 -23.26 -3.82
C LEU A 511 7.68 -23.53 -3.66
N SER A 512 7.33 -24.39 -2.71
CA SER A 512 5.94 -24.55 -2.26
C SER A 512 5.96 -24.91 -0.78
N SER A 513 5.08 -24.33 0.01
CA SER A 513 4.96 -24.68 1.42
C SER A 513 3.51 -24.71 1.91
N VAL A 514 3.28 -25.48 2.97
CA VAL A 514 2.05 -25.51 3.75
C VAL A 514 2.40 -25.10 5.15
N GLY A 515 1.66 -24.14 5.71
CA GLY A 515 1.91 -23.62 7.03
C GLY A 515 0.64 -23.42 7.83
N ILE A 516 0.82 -23.44 9.15
CA ILE A 516 -0.17 -23.00 10.13
C ILE A 516 0.47 -21.94 11.02
N GLY A 517 -0.33 -21.00 11.48
CA GLY A 517 0.18 -19.96 12.36
C GLY A 517 -0.90 -19.28 13.17
N VAL A 518 -0.48 -18.36 14.02
CA VAL A 518 -1.35 -17.53 14.82
C VAL A 518 -0.81 -16.10 14.88
N ARG A 519 -1.66 -15.13 14.63
CA ARG A 519 -1.41 -13.71 14.85
C ARG A 519 -2.09 -13.26 16.12
N VAL A 520 -1.35 -12.49 16.93
CA VAL A 520 -1.82 -11.95 18.21
C VAL A 520 -1.54 -10.44 18.23
N SER A 521 -2.54 -9.63 18.58
CA SER A 521 -2.42 -8.19 18.53
C SER A 521 -3.31 -7.50 19.58
N ASP A 522 -2.87 -6.35 20.08
CA ASP A 522 -3.71 -5.42 20.84
C ASP A 522 -4.39 -4.38 19.94
N SER A 523 -4.22 -4.49 18.61
CA SER A 523 -4.74 -3.58 17.58
C SER A 523 -4.20 -2.14 17.66
N ARG A 524 -3.20 -1.89 18.49
CA ARG A 524 -2.63 -0.56 18.68
C ARG A 524 -1.11 -0.53 18.72
N PHE A 525 -0.50 -1.27 19.63
CA PHE A 525 0.93 -1.17 19.90
C PHE A 525 1.73 -2.31 19.31
N TYR A 526 1.22 -3.54 19.35
CA TYR A 526 1.98 -4.70 18.92
C TYR A 526 1.20 -5.66 18.03
N ASN A 527 1.96 -6.38 17.23
CA ASN A 527 1.51 -7.56 16.49
C ASN A 527 2.60 -8.63 16.55
N ILE A 528 2.20 -9.86 16.87
CA ILE A 528 3.06 -11.04 16.91
C ILE A 528 2.50 -12.01 15.88
N ASP A 529 3.34 -12.57 15.02
CA ASP A 529 3.01 -13.67 14.10
C ASP A 529 3.95 -14.83 14.36
N LEU A 530 3.36 -15.97 14.71
CA LEU A 530 4.07 -17.23 14.94
C LEU A 530 3.54 -18.27 13.97
N SER A 531 4.44 -18.92 13.25
CA SER A 531 4.04 -19.97 12.30
C SER A 531 5.04 -21.12 12.24
N ILE A 532 4.53 -22.28 11.86
CA ILE A 532 5.31 -23.42 11.43
C ILE A 532 4.88 -23.80 10.02
N ALA A 533 5.84 -23.97 9.12
CA ALA A 533 5.58 -24.27 7.73
C ALA A 533 6.56 -25.33 7.21
N LYS A 534 6.04 -26.24 6.38
CA LYS A 534 6.81 -27.33 5.79
C LYS A 534 6.99 -27.10 4.29
N PRO A 535 8.23 -27.18 3.77
CA PRO A 535 8.48 -27.20 2.34
C PRO A 535 7.88 -28.45 1.70
N VAL A 536 7.16 -28.28 0.59
CA VAL A 536 6.58 -29.38 -0.21
C VAL A 536 7.03 -29.33 -1.67
N GLY A 537 7.72 -28.25 -2.08
CA GLY A 537 8.38 -28.10 -3.37
C GLY A 537 9.80 -28.66 -3.43
N ASP A 538 10.70 -27.98 -4.10
CA ASP A 538 12.13 -28.33 -4.13
C ASP A 538 12.72 -28.33 -2.71
N ALA A 539 13.79 -29.09 -2.49
CA ALA A 539 14.46 -29.10 -1.20
C ALA A 539 15.08 -27.73 -0.89
N PRO A 540 14.95 -27.23 0.36
CA PRO A 540 15.63 -26.03 0.78
C PRO A 540 17.14 -26.09 0.57
N VAL A 541 17.77 -24.96 0.36
CA VAL A 541 19.24 -24.85 0.21
C VAL A 541 19.95 -25.31 1.48
N GLU A 542 19.38 -25.08 2.65
CA GLU A 542 19.97 -25.45 3.96
C GLU A 542 19.99 -26.98 4.16
N SER A 543 19.02 -27.71 3.63
CA SER A 543 18.85 -29.12 3.93
C SER A 543 17.98 -29.82 2.89
N ALA A 544 18.43 -30.97 2.41
CA ALA A 544 17.62 -31.84 1.55
C ALA A 544 16.40 -32.45 2.25
N ALA A 545 16.29 -32.33 3.57
CA ALA A 545 15.33 -33.07 4.39
C ALA A 545 13.93 -32.44 4.44
N ARG A 546 13.68 -31.24 3.87
CA ARG A 546 12.39 -30.53 3.92
C ARG A 546 11.77 -30.48 5.34
N ASN A 547 12.60 -30.24 6.34
CA ASN A 547 12.15 -30.12 7.71
C ASN A 547 11.22 -28.90 7.89
N PRO A 548 10.19 -29.00 8.76
CA PRO A 548 9.36 -27.84 9.07
C PRO A 548 10.22 -26.69 9.65
N ARG A 549 9.89 -25.48 9.24
CA ARG A 549 10.52 -24.24 9.70
C ARG A 549 9.59 -23.48 10.63
N VAL A 550 10.10 -23.02 11.76
CA VAL A 550 9.41 -22.10 12.66
C VAL A 550 9.78 -20.66 12.29
N ASN A 551 8.78 -19.84 12.10
CA ASN A 551 8.94 -18.41 11.86
C ASN A 551 8.28 -17.64 12.99
N ALA A 552 8.95 -16.61 13.51
CA ALA A 552 8.38 -15.67 14.45
C ALA A 552 8.71 -14.25 14.00
N SER A 553 7.69 -13.41 13.96
CA SER A 553 7.85 -11.97 13.77
C SER A 553 7.09 -11.20 14.83
N PHE A 554 7.65 -10.09 15.23
CA PHE A 554 7.10 -9.16 16.21
C PHE A 554 7.22 -7.76 15.66
N SER A 555 6.16 -6.99 15.70
CA SER A 555 6.20 -5.56 15.43
C SER A 555 5.64 -4.79 16.60
N TYR A 556 6.27 -3.67 16.92
CA TYR A 556 5.87 -2.77 17.99
C TYR A 556 5.90 -1.32 17.48
N GLN A 557 4.91 -0.54 17.90
CA GLN A 557 4.80 0.86 17.57
C GLN A 557 4.58 1.68 18.84
N LEU A 558 5.52 2.55 19.16
CA LEU A 558 5.38 3.58 20.19
C LEU A 558 4.51 4.71 19.65
N ASN A 559 3.53 5.12 20.41
CA ASN A 559 2.65 6.25 20.08
C ASN A 559 3.05 7.52 20.82
#